data_d3d4f818949c76e25e946d4a9c1b9969
#
_entry.id   d3d4f818949c76e25e946d4a9c1b9969
#
_cell.length_a   1.000
_cell.length_b   1.000
_cell.length_c   1.000
_cell.angle_alpha   90.00
_cell.angle_beta   90.00
_cell.angle_gamma   90.00
#
_symmetry.space_group_name_H-M   'P 1'
#
loop_
_entity.id
_entity.type
_entity.pdbx_description
1 polymer ?
#
loop_
_entity_poly.entity_id
_entity_poly.type
_entity_poly.pdbx_seq_one_letter_code
_entity_poly.pdbx_strand_id
1 'polypeptide(L)'
;MPEINRPLSPHLSVYKWQVANTLSILHRATGVFMTLGSLAFAAWIVSAAIGPESYDRVLALLAGPLGLLVLFGWSFAFFYHLGNGIRHLVWDAGYGFDKHVARMSGWFTFIAAVLATVAFWVGVVA
;
A
#
# COMPACT_ATOMS: atom_id res chain seq x y z
N MET A 1 -13.82 20.10 46.16
CA MET A 1 -13.56 18.81 45.47
C MET A 1 -12.10 18.81 45.08
N PRO A 2 -11.33 17.75 45.34
CA PRO A 2 -9.91 17.72 44.92
C PRO A 2 -9.85 17.81 43.40
N GLU A 3 -9.06 18.75 42.86
CA GLU A 3 -8.76 18.85 41.43
C GLU A 3 -8.08 17.56 40.98
N ILE A 4 -8.79 16.76 40.20
CA ILE A 4 -8.23 15.53 39.63
C ILE A 4 -7.35 15.98 38.45
N ASN A 5 -6.04 16.04 38.66
CA ASN A 5 -5.06 16.32 37.61
C ASN A 5 -5.01 15.11 36.65
N ARG A 6 -5.89 15.10 35.66
CA ARG A 6 -5.90 14.08 34.60
C ARG A 6 -5.00 14.51 33.46
N PRO A 7 -4.25 13.58 32.84
CA PRO A 7 -3.49 13.91 31.65
C PRO A 7 -4.42 14.39 30.53
N LEU A 8 -3.99 15.41 29.77
CA LEU A 8 -4.73 15.91 28.63
C LEU A 8 -4.86 14.81 27.57
N SER A 9 -6.08 14.67 27.02
CA SER A 9 -6.29 13.84 25.83
C SER A 9 -5.45 14.34 24.66
N PRO A 10 -4.85 13.48 23.82
CA PRO A 10 -4.09 13.88 22.64
C PRO A 10 -5.02 14.36 21.52
N HIS A 11 -5.60 15.56 21.66
CA HIS A 11 -6.36 16.23 20.62
C HIS A 11 -5.44 16.97 19.63
N LEU A 12 -5.98 17.44 18.50
CA LEU A 12 -5.20 17.98 17.39
C LEU A 12 -4.17 19.05 17.76
N SER A 13 -4.44 19.88 18.78
CA SER A 13 -3.55 20.95 19.23
C SER A 13 -2.29 20.46 19.96
N VAL A 14 -2.31 19.26 20.53
CA VAL A 14 -1.19 18.69 21.31
C VAL A 14 -0.61 17.41 20.69
N TYR A 15 -1.31 16.84 19.69
CA TYR A 15 -0.89 15.62 19.03
C TYR A 15 0.32 15.85 18.12
N LYS A 16 1.42 15.15 18.39
CA LYS A 16 2.60 15.14 17.51
C LYS A 16 2.51 14.00 16.52
N TRP A 17 2.41 14.34 15.24
CA TRP A 17 2.35 13.35 14.17
C TRP A 17 3.60 12.48 14.14
N GLN A 18 3.40 11.18 14.07
CA GLN A 18 4.49 10.19 14.05
C GLN A 18 4.52 9.46 12.70
N VAL A 19 5.71 9.02 12.31
CA VAL A 19 5.91 8.23 11.08
C VAL A 19 5.03 6.97 11.07
N ALA A 20 4.85 6.33 12.23
CA ALA A 20 4.00 5.15 12.38
C ALA A 20 2.54 5.41 11.93
N ASN A 21 2.02 6.62 12.15
CA ASN A 21 0.66 6.97 11.72
C ASN A 21 0.56 7.06 10.20
N THR A 22 1.55 7.70 9.57
CA THR A 22 1.61 7.78 8.10
C THR A 22 1.68 6.39 7.48
N LEU A 23 2.55 5.52 8.00
CA LEU A 23 2.68 4.15 7.51
C LEU A 23 1.40 3.34 7.67
N SER A 24 0.69 3.52 8.81
CA SER A 24 -0.59 2.85 9.06
C SER A 24 -1.70 3.34 8.13
N ILE A 25 -1.79 4.65 7.88
CA ILE A 25 -2.78 5.22 6.95
C ILE A 25 -2.46 4.75 5.52
N LEU A 26 -1.20 4.80 5.12
CA LEU A 26 -0.77 4.35 3.80
C LEU A 26 -1.07 2.85 3.59
N HIS A 27 -0.88 2.02 4.63
CA HIS A 27 -1.24 0.60 4.55
C HIS A 27 -2.73 0.39 4.28
N ARG A 28 -3.60 1.13 4.97
CA ARG A 28 -5.05 1.07 4.75
C ARG A 28 -5.44 1.60 3.36
N ALA A 29 -4.87 2.72 2.95
CA ALA A 29 -5.13 3.31 1.63
C ALA A 29 -4.70 2.36 0.50
N THR A 30 -3.52 1.73 0.63
CA THR A 30 -3.06 0.73 -0.35
C THR A 30 -3.95 -0.50 -0.37
N GLY A 31 -4.49 -0.94 0.77
CA GLY A 31 -5.46 -2.03 0.83
C GLY A 31 -6.74 -1.73 0.05
N VAL A 32 -7.32 -0.54 0.23
CA VAL A 32 -8.48 -0.08 -0.54
C VAL A 32 -8.15 -0.02 -2.04
N PHE A 33 -7.00 0.56 -2.39
CA PHE A 33 -6.58 0.68 -3.79
C PHE A 33 -6.36 -0.69 -4.45
N MET A 34 -5.79 -1.65 -3.72
CA MET A 34 -5.63 -3.03 -4.18
C MET A 34 -6.98 -3.72 -4.40
N THR A 35 -7.95 -3.50 -3.51
CA THR A 35 -9.31 -4.05 -3.66
C THR A 35 -9.98 -3.51 -4.93
N LEU A 36 -9.87 -2.21 -5.20
CA LEU A 36 -10.38 -1.64 -6.45
C LEU A 36 -9.64 -2.19 -7.67
N GLY A 37 -8.31 -2.33 -7.61
CA GLY A 37 -7.50 -2.90 -8.67
C GLY A 37 -7.81 -4.38 -8.95
N SER A 38 -8.21 -5.15 -7.94
CA SER A 38 -8.63 -6.55 -8.13
C SER A 38 -9.89 -6.68 -9.00
N LEU A 39 -10.79 -5.70 -8.97
CA LEU A 39 -11.95 -5.64 -9.87
C LEU A 39 -11.51 -5.42 -11.33
N ALA A 40 -10.55 -4.53 -11.55
CA ALA A 40 -9.98 -4.30 -12.90
C ALA A 40 -9.24 -5.55 -13.40
N PHE A 41 -8.50 -6.23 -12.51
CA PHE A 41 -7.84 -7.50 -12.82
C PHE A 41 -8.86 -8.61 -13.17
N ALA A 42 -9.94 -8.73 -12.41
CA ALA A 42 -11.02 -9.66 -12.72
C ALA A 42 -11.70 -9.33 -14.07
N ALA A 43 -11.95 -8.05 -14.35
CA ALA A 43 -12.51 -7.62 -15.63
C ALA A 43 -11.58 -7.96 -16.81
N TRP A 44 -10.27 -7.83 -16.64
CA TRP A 44 -9.28 -8.23 -17.64
C TRP A 44 -9.33 -9.74 -17.92
N ILE A 45 -9.35 -10.59 -16.88
CA ILE A 45 -9.47 -12.05 -17.04
C ILE A 45 -10.79 -12.43 -17.72
N VAL A 46 -11.91 -11.84 -17.29
CA VAL A 46 -13.24 -12.08 -17.88
C VAL A 46 -13.27 -11.66 -19.34
N SER A 47 -12.63 -10.54 -19.69
CA SER A 47 -12.55 -10.06 -21.08
C SER A 47 -11.85 -11.07 -22.01
N ALA A 48 -10.79 -11.74 -21.49
CA ALA A 48 -10.11 -12.81 -22.22
C ALA A 48 -11.02 -14.03 -22.47
N ALA A 49 -11.89 -14.35 -21.51
CA ALA A 49 -12.86 -15.44 -21.65
C ALA A 49 -14.01 -15.11 -22.61
N ILE A 50 -14.40 -13.83 -22.73
CA ILE A 50 -15.44 -13.37 -23.64
C ILE A 50 -14.98 -13.45 -25.11
N GLY A 51 -13.73 -13.11 -25.39
CA GLY A 51 -13.14 -13.20 -26.72
C GLY A 51 -12.22 -12.02 -27.09
N PRO A 52 -11.56 -12.13 -28.27
CA PRO A 52 -10.49 -11.22 -28.67
C PRO A 52 -10.89 -9.74 -28.67
N GLU A 53 -12.05 -9.41 -29.21
CA GLU A 53 -12.51 -8.01 -29.29
C GLU A 53 -12.71 -7.37 -27.92
N SER A 54 -13.20 -8.12 -26.93
CA SER A 54 -13.36 -7.66 -25.54
C SER A 54 -12.01 -7.49 -24.88
N TYR A 55 -11.11 -8.44 -25.08
CA TYR A 55 -9.75 -8.42 -24.56
C TYR A 55 -8.96 -7.20 -25.08
N ASP A 56 -8.99 -6.97 -26.38
CA ASP A 56 -8.27 -5.86 -27.01
C ASP A 56 -8.76 -4.49 -26.51
N ARG A 57 -10.06 -4.34 -26.28
CA ARG A 57 -10.63 -3.10 -25.69
C ARG A 57 -10.10 -2.86 -24.27
N VAL A 58 -10.11 -3.88 -23.42
CA VAL A 58 -9.60 -3.76 -22.04
C VAL A 58 -8.09 -3.52 -22.04
N LEU A 59 -7.36 -4.24 -22.89
CA LEU A 59 -5.92 -4.05 -23.03
C LEU A 59 -5.55 -2.64 -23.49
N ALA A 60 -6.27 -2.08 -24.45
CA ALA A 60 -6.07 -0.71 -24.93
C ALA A 60 -6.28 0.34 -23.82
N LEU A 61 -7.26 0.13 -22.92
CA LEU A 61 -7.47 0.99 -21.76
C LEU A 61 -6.30 0.89 -20.76
N LEU A 62 -5.86 -0.33 -20.47
CA LEU A 62 -4.77 -0.57 -19.51
C LEU A 62 -3.40 -0.12 -20.06
N ALA A 63 -3.16 -0.26 -21.35
CA ALA A 63 -1.93 0.17 -22.02
C ALA A 63 -1.89 1.67 -22.33
N GLY A 64 -3.00 2.38 -22.20
CA GLY A 64 -3.05 3.83 -22.33
C GLY A 64 -2.32 4.55 -21.17
N PRO A 65 -1.98 5.84 -21.35
CA PRO A 65 -1.18 6.58 -20.35
C PRO A 65 -1.79 6.57 -18.94
N LEU A 66 -3.11 6.72 -18.83
CA LEU A 66 -3.82 6.66 -17.56
C LEU A 66 -3.80 5.24 -16.97
N GLY A 67 -4.01 4.22 -17.81
CA GLY A 67 -3.95 2.82 -17.41
C GLY A 67 -2.56 2.45 -16.86
N LEU A 68 -1.50 2.83 -17.56
CA LEU A 68 -0.12 2.62 -17.09
C LEU A 68 0.17 3.34 -15.78
N LEU A 69 -0.30 4.57 -15.61
CA LEU A 69 -0.16 5.30 -14.34
C LEU A 69 -0.85 4.57 -13.18
N VAL A 70 -2.08 4.10 -13.42
CA VAL A 70 -2.84 3.32 -12.42
C VAL A 70 -2.15 2.00 -12.11
N LEU A 71 -1.67 1.27 -13.12
CA LEU A 71 -0.94 0.02 -12.94
C LEU A 71 0.38 0.22 -12.19
N PHE A 72 1.09 1.31 -12.46
CA PHE A 72 2.30 1.68 -11.71
C PHE A 72 1.98 1.92 -10.23
N GLY A 73 0.96 2.73 -9.94
CA GLY A 73 0.50 2.98 -8.59
C GLY A 73 0.00 1.71 -7.88
N TRP A 74 -0.67 0.81 -8.61
CA TRP A 74 -1.15 -0.46 -8.09
C TRP A 74 0.00 -1.42 -7.76
N SER A 75 1.04 -1.46 -8.59
CA SER A 75 2.27 -2.21 -8.32
C SER A 75 2.96 -1.74 -7.04
N PHE A 76 3.08 -0.42 -6.85
CA PHE A 76 3.61 0.14 -5.60
C PHE A 76 2.72 -0.23 -4.40
N ALA A 77 1.40 -0.11 -4.55
CA ALA A 77 0.45 -0.49 -3.50
C ALA A 77 0.62 -1.96 -3.12
N PHE A 78 0.79 -2.84 -4.08
CA PHE A 78 1.03 -4.27 -3.86
C PHE A 78 2.29 -4.52 -3.04
N PHE A 79 3.45 -4.02 -3.48
CA PHE A 79 4.71 -4.25 -2.79
C PHE A 79 4.74 -3.62 -1.39
N TYR A 80 4.19 -2.42 -1.25
CA TYR A 80 4.10 -1.76 0.05
C TYR A 80 3.17 -2.49 1.01
N HIS A 81 1.97 -2.87 0.54
CA HIS A 81 0.98 -3.57 1.34
C HIS A 81 1.50 -4.94 1.79
N LEU A 82 2.14 -5.69 0.89
CA LEU A 82 2.78 -6.96 1.19
C LEU A 82 3.86 -6.80 2.26
N GLY A 83 4.81 -5.89 2.06
CA GLY A 83 5.91 -5.68 3.01
C GLY A 83 5.41 -5.22 4.39
N ASN A 84 4.42 -4.33 4.42
CA ASN A 84 3.85 -3.89 5.69
C ASN A 84 2.95 -4.96 6.33
N GLY A 85 2.29 -5.80 5.54
CA GLY A 85 1.58 -6.98 6.02
C GLY A 85 2.51 -7.98 6.70
N ILE A 86 3.69 -8.25 6.12
CA ILE A 86 4.74 -9.07 6.76
C ILE A 86 5.16 -8.46 8.10
N ARG A 87 5.32 -7.14 8.19
CA ARG A 87 5.62 -6.46 9.47
C ARG A 87 4.53 -6.71 10.51
N HIS A 88 3.26 -6.65 10.14
CA HIS A 88 2.15 -6.96 11.06
C HIS A 88 2.22 -8.41 11.54
N LEU A 89 2.50 -9.37 10.66
CA LEU A 89 2.69 -10.77 11.07
C LEU A 89 3.87 -10.96 12.04
N VAL A 90 4.95 -10.21 11.87
CA VAL A 90 6.09 -10.21 12.83
C VAL A 90 5.65 -9.68 14.20
N TRP A 91 4.84 -8.62 14.23
CA TRP A 91 4.26 -8.11 15.48
C TRP A 91 3.29 -9.11 16.12
N ASP A 92 2.43 -9.75 15.33
CA ASP A 92 1.51 -10.78 15.83
C ASP A 92 2.27 -11.98 16.43
N ALA A 93 3.48 -12.27 15.92
CA ALA A 93 4.39 -13.24 16.51
C ALA A 93 5.14 -12.74 17.75
N GLY A 94 4.92 -11.51 18.20
CA GLY A 94 5.49 -10.94 19.43
C GLY A 94 6.84 -10.24 19.28
N TYR A 95 7.29 -9.95 18.05
CA TYR A 95 8.60 -9.35 17.79
C TYR A 95 8.50 -7.92 17.24
N GLY A 96 9.55 -7.12 17.45
CA GLY A 96 9.73 -5.84 16.75
C GLY A 96 8.92 -4.66 17.30
N PHE A 97 8.44 -4.70 18.55
CA PHE A 97 7.67 -3.62 19.19
C PHE A 97 8.50 -2.43 19.67
N ASP A 98 9.82 -2.55 19.74
CA ASP A 98 10.66 -1.42 20.09
C ASP A 98 10.42 -0.26 19.10
N LYS A 99 10.28 0.96 19.62
CA LYS A 99 9.94 2.15 18.83
C LYS A 99 10.94 2.44 17.72
N HIS A 100 12.23 2.21 17.99
CA HIS A 100 13.28 2.43 16.99
C HIS A 100 13.21 1.36 15.90
N VAL A 101 13.06 0.09 16.28
CA VAL A 101 12.92 -1.05 15.36
C VAL A 101 11.67 -0.88 14.50
N ALA A 102 10.53 -0.53 15.09
CA ALA A 102 9.28 -0.31 14.38
C ALA A 102 9.39 0.83 13.34
N ARG A 103 10.11 1.92 13.68
CA ARG A 103 10.34 3.04 12.76
C ARG A 103 11.28 2.66 11.62
N MET A 104 12.38 1.99 11.94
CA MET A 104 13.38 1.56 10.95
C MET A 104 12.81 0.54 9.98
N SER A 105 12.11 -0.49 10.48
CA SER A 105 11.44 -1.48 9.64
C SER A 105 10.38 -0.85 8.74
N GLY A 106 9.69 0.20 9.20
CA GLY A 106 8.73 0.94 8.39
C GLY A 106 9.38 1.67 7.21
N TRP A 107 10.48 2.38 7.44
CA TRP A 107 11.25 3.01 6.38
C TRP A 107 11.85 1.99 5.41
N PHE A 108 12.39 0.89 5.94
CA PHE A 108 12.88 -0.20 5.11
C PHE A 108 11.79 -0.73 4.17
N THR A 109 10.60 -1.01 4.71
CA THR A 109 9.45 -1.48 3.90
C THR A 109 9.07 -0.49 2.81
N PHE A 110 9.03 0.81 3.12
CA PHE A 110 8.71 1.84 2.13
C PHE A 110 9.74 1.90 1.00
N ILE A 111 11.03 1.95 1.36
CA ILE A 111 12.13 1.99 0.38
C ILE A 111 12.15 0.70 -0.46
N ALA A 112 12.00 -0.46 0.17
CA ALA A 112 11.94 -1.74 -0.52
C ALA A 112 10.77 -1.82 -1.51
N ALA A 113 9.60 -1.28 -1.15
CA ALA A 113 8.45 -1.20 -2.04
C ALA A 113 8.71 -0.32 -3.27
N VAL A 114 9.35 0.84 -3.07
CA VAL A 114 9.74 1.73 -4.19
C VAL A 114 10.72 1.01 -5.12
N LEU A 115 11.78 0.41 -4.55
CA LEU A 115 12.80 -0.30 -5.34
C LEU A 115 12.20 -1.50 -6.08
N ALA A 116 11.34 -2.28 -5.44
CA ALA A 116 10.67 -3.42 -6.06
C ALA A 116 9.74 -2.97 -7.21
N THR A 117 9.01 -1.87 -7.02
CA THR A 117 8.18 -1.29 -8.08
C THR A 117 9.01 -0.87 -9.28
N VAL A 118 10.09 -0.12 -9.06
CA VAL A 118 10.98 0.32 -10.14
C VAL A 118 11.61 -0.88 -10.85
N ALA A 119 12.14 -1.85 -10.09
CA ALA A 119 12.75 -3.05 -10.67
C ALA A 119 11.74 -3.86 -11.51
N PHE A 120 10.50 -4.00 -11.02
CA PHE A 120 9.43 -4.66 -11.76
C PHE A 120 9.17 -3.97 -13.10
N TRP A 121 9.00 -2.65 -13.09
CA TRP A 121 8.69 -1.90 -14.31
C TRP A 121 9.87 -1.82 -15.28
N VAL A 122 11.10 -1.75 -14.79
CA VAL A 122 12.28 -1.89 -15.64
C VAL A 122 12.27 -3.25 -16.34
N GLY A 123 11.96 -4.34 -15.60
CA GLY A 123 11.89 -5.68 -16.21
C GLY A 123 10.71 -5.89 -17.16
N VAL A 124 9.63 -5.10 -17.04
CA VAL A 124 8.48 -5.15 -17.97
C VAL A 124 8.76 -4.38 -19.26
N VAL A 125 9.58 -3.31 -19.19
CA VAL A 125 9.87 -2.42 -20.35
C VAL A 125 11.16 -2.83 -21.09
N ALA A 126 12.08 -3.57 -20.42
CA ALA A 126 13.31 -4.08 -21.01
C ALA A 126 13.05 -5.25 -21.96
#